data_0ae888c592f870f5c7333636bdd3ed97
#
_entry.id   0ae888c592f870f5c7333636bdd3ed97
#
_cell.length_a   1.000
_cell.length_b   1.000
_cell.length_c   1.000
_cell.angle_alpha   90.00
_cell.angle_beta   90.00
_cell.angle_gamma   90.00
#
_symmetry.space_group_name_H-M   'P 1'
#
loop_
_entity.id
_entity.type
_entity.pdbx_description
1 polymer ?
#
loop_
_entity_poly.entity_id
_entity_poly.type
_entity_poly.pdbx_seq_one_letter_code
_entity_poly.pdbx_strand_id
1 'polypeptide(L)'
;MIRFNLIAKVSSEYLSLAGVLYLTTLICIFLTGCSPALKNVKSPVSLPGEFSKTGSEILPDEWWRSFNDQQLDEQIEQALGNNFSIRSAWDRLTQAEQIAIKTGASLFPEIDYKGTAKRTRQETGNVKTYSSNYTASLVLSYEIDLWGKIRSSQQAALLDAEAAKEDVYTAAITLTANVAKTWYQLAEAKEKASVLNQQLKTNQKVLDVITTRFRKGQVTAADVYRQKQLLESTQGQIIQTRENIILLQYQLCVLLGRSPTTLWPDDAISLIELPAFPQTGVPSSLIQRRPDVLRAFRAIQAADMRAAVAVADQYPALSISSTAETSSSKVRDLFDDWLANLAGNVVGPLFDAGFRKAEVKRTQAVISEKINDYGQAILEAVKETEDAINQEYYQKEYVDNLNKQLQLARQVYERAEQSYVKGTLDYLRVLDALVSQQNLEISELAARRTLLERRINIYKAIAGSWEMQRPEPAKIYREKITSK
;
A
#
# COMPACT_ATOMS: atom_id res chain seq x y z
N MET A 1 -69.15 -0.29 -52.17
CA MET A 1 -68.02 -1.18 -51.73
C MET A 1 -66.73 -0.46 -51.42
N ILE A 2 -66.59 0.86 -51.58
CA ILE A 2 -65.31 1.60 -51.39
C ILE A 2 -65.20 2.24 -49.99
N ARG A 3 -66.25 2.39 -49.21
CA ARG A 3 -66.20 3.00 -47.87
C ARG A 3 -65.79 2.11 -46.73
N PHE A 4 -65.89 0.77 -46.88
CA PHE A 4 -65.51 -0.20 -45.81
C PHE A 4 -64.02 -0.49 -45.76
N ASN A 5 -63.27 -0.33 -46.86
CA ASN A 5 -61.81 -0.62 -46.89
C ASN A 5 -60.96 0.53 -46.28
N LEU A 6 -61.48 1.71 -46.20
CA LEU A 6 -60.78 2.89 -45.65
C LEU A 6 -60.76 2.85 -44.11
N ILE A 7 -61.88 2.41 -43.49
CA ILE A 7 -62.00 2.32 -42.02
C ILE A 7 -61.19 1.20 -41.45
N ALA A 8 -61.08 0.05 -42.14
CA ALA A 8 -60.25 -1.09 -41.70
C ALA A 8 -58.75 -0.76 -41.77
N LYS A 9 -58.29 0.03 -42.74
CA LYS A 9 -56.89 0.38 -42.91
C LYS A 9 -56.44 1.44 -41.87
N VAL A 10 -57.30 2.41 -41.53
CA VAL A 10 -57.04 3.43 -40.52
C VAL A 10 -57.03 2.80 -39.12
N SER A 11 -57.95 1.86 -38.81
CA SER A 11 -57.92 1.19 -37.50
C SER A 11 -56.68 0.27 -37.28
N SER A 12 -56.14 -0.32 -38.34
CA SER A 12 -54.94 -1.15 -38.23
C SER A 12 -53.65 -0.32 -38.00
N GLU A 13 -53.58 0.89 -38.58
CA GLU A 13 -52.44 1.81 -38.34
C GLU A 13 -52.50 2.44 -36.93
N TYR A 14 -53.67 2.78 -36.40
CA TYR A 14 -53.83 3.25 -35.02
C TYR A 14 -53.56 2.17 -33.98
N LEU A 15 -53.89 0.89 -34.23
CA LEU A 15 -53.55 -0.22 -33.38
C LEU A 15 -52.02 -0.48 -33.37
N SER A 16 -51.36 -0.29 -34.50
CA SER A 16 -49.87 -0.42 -34.56
C SER A 16 -49.16 0.73 -33.88
N LEU A 17 -49.66 1.97 -34.02
CA LEU A 17 -49.10 3.15 -33.31
C LEU A 17 -49.35 3.09 -31.79
N ALA A 18 -50.54 2.67 -31.35
CA ALA A 18 -50.82 2.46 -29.93
C ALA A 18 -49.95 1.32 -29.32
N GLY A 19 -49.73 0.23 -30.07
CA GLY A 19 -48.84 -0.85 -29.69
C GLY A 19 -47.37 -0.40 -29.56
N VAL A 20 -46.91 0.41 -30.51
CA VAL A 20 -45.55 1.01 -30.45
C VAL A 20 -45.44 1.99 -29.30
N LEU A 21 -46.47 2.85 -29.07
CA LEU A 21 -46.47 3.79 -27.95
C LEU A 21 -46.52 3.07 -26.59
N TYR A 22 -47.27 1.98 -26.50
CA TYR A 22 -47.33 1.15 -25.28
C TYR A 22 -46.01 0.42 -25.03
N LEU A 23 -45.35 -0.08 -26.07
CA LEU A 23 -44.05 -0.71 -26.00
C LEU A 23 -42.96 0.31 -25.62
N THR A 24 -42.99 1.51 -26.18
CA THR A 24 -42.03 2.59 -25.82
C THR A 24 -42.25 3.12 -24.41
N THR A 25 -43.51 3.28 -23.95
CA THR A 25 -43.78 3.64 -22.54
C THR A 25 -43.41 2.52 -21.58
N LEU A 26 -43.62 1.25 -21.91
CA LEU A 26 -43.16 0.12 -21.12
C LEU A 26 -41.62 0.09 -21.04
N ILE A 27 -40.92 0.32 -22.13
CA ILE A 27 -39.46 0.44 -22.19
C ILE A 27 -38.94 1.63 -21.37
N CYS A 28 -39.59 2.78 -21.42
CA CYS A 28 -39.24 3.96 -20.64
C CYS A 28 -39.43 3.76 -19.11
N ILE A 29 -40.44 2.99 -18.70
CA ILE A 29 -40.69 2.66 -17.28
C ILE A 29 -39.60 1.70 -16.77
N PHE A 30 -39.07 0.80 -17.62
CA PHE A 30 -37.97 -0.07 -17.27
C PHE A 30 -36.58 0.59 -17.30
N LEU A 31 -36.42 1.76 -17.93
CA LEU A 31 -35.16 2.50 -17.99
C LEU A 31 -34.87 3.32 -16.71
N THR A 32 -35.82 3.46 -15.79
CA THR A 32 -35.57 3.98 -14.44
C THR A 32 -35.00 2.87 -13.55
N GLY A 33 -33.98 2.19 -14.02
CA GLY A 33 -33.21 1.23 -13.23
C GLY A 33 -32.57 1.95 -12.04
N CYS A 34 -33.01 1.61 -10.83
CA CYS A 34 -32.37 2.02 -9.58
C CYS A 34 -30.89 1.65 -9.68
N SER A 35 -30.04 2.64 -9.79
CA SER A 35 -28.62 2.49 -9.46
C SER A 35 -28.51 2.54 -7.93
N PRO A 36 -28.33 1.43 -7.24
CA PRO A 36 -28.07 1.44 -5.82
C PRO A 36 -26.61 1.80 -5.63
N ALA A 37 -26.31 3.08 -5.59
CA ALA A 37 -25.00 3.51 -5.11
C ALA A 37 -25.14 3.76 -3.61
N LEU A 38 -24.45 2.98 -2.79
CA LEU A 38 -24.19 3.32 -1.39
C LEU A 38 -23.36 4.61 -1.35
N LYS A 39 -24.05 5.77 -1.50
CA LYS A 39 -23.40 7.09 -1.51
C LYS A 39 -22.88 7.51 -0.13
N ASN A 40 -23.41 6.94 0.96
CA ASN A 40 -23.03 7.30 2.32
C ASN A 40 -23.11 6.06 3.23
N VAL A 41 -22.02 5.35 3.39
CA VAL A 41 -21.88 4.41 4.51
C VAL A 41 -21.53 5.25 5.74
N LYS A 42 -22.42 5.35 6.71
CA LYS A 42 -22.10 5.95 8.02
C LYS A 42 -21.02 5.09 8.67
N SER A 43 -20.08 5.75 9.35
CA SER A 43 -19.09 5.02 10.16
C SER A 43 -19.81 4.04 11.09
N PRO A 44 -19.47 2.75 11.08
CA PRO A 44 -20.07 1.77 11.99
C PRO A 44 -19.59 1.96 13.43
N VAL A 45 -18.63 2.87 13.66
CA VAL A 45 -17.97 3.12 14.93
C VAL A 45 -18.23 4.56 15.38
N SER A 46 -18.55 4.74 16.66
CA SER A 46 -18.57 6.04 17.33
C SER A 46 -17.14 6.49 17.61
N LEU A 47 -16.76 7.66 17.10
CA LEU A 47 -15.42 8.23 17.28
C LEU A 47 -15.40 9.29 18.35
N PRO A 48 -14.29 9.43 19.12
CA PRO A 48 -14.08 10.56 20.02
C PRO A 48 -14.00 11.87 19.20
N GLY A 49 -14.34 13.00 19.85
CA GLY A 49 -14.30 14.31 19.19
C GLY A 49 -12.90 14.79 18.88
N GLU A 50 -11.93 14.47 19.74
CA GLU A 50 -10.52 14.91 19.64
C GLU A 50 -9.57 13.80 20.05
N PHE A 51 -8.31 13.89 19.62
CA PHE A 51 -7.21 13.07 20.11
C PHE A 51 -6.73 13.58 21.48
N SER A 52 -6.01 12.71 22.22
CA SER A 52 -5.49 13.03 23.55
C SER A 52 -4.56 14.25 23.58
N LYS A 53 -3.88 14.54 22.48
CA LYS A 53 -3.03 15.74 22.30
C LYS A 53 -3.01 16.18 20.84
N THR A 54 -2.91 17.50 20.63
CA THR A 54 -2.70 18.13 19.33
C THR A 54 -1.68 19.25 19.45
N GLY A 55 -0.88 19.48 18.40
CA GLY A 55 0.04 20.60 18.29
C GLY A 55 -0.52 21.73 17.43
N SER A 56 0.33 22.69 17.11
CA SER A 56 0.02 23.85 16.26
C SER A 56 0.61 23.76 14.87
N GLU A 57 1.56 22.85 14.64
CA GLU A 57 2.29 22.74 13.38
C GLU A 57 1.45 22.00 12.33
N ILE A 58 1.24 22.63 11.18
CA ILE A 58 0.54 21.99 10.06
C ILE A 58 1.48 20.97 9.41
N LEU A 59 1.04 19.70 9.35
CA LEU A 59 1.82 18.66 8.70
C LEU A 59 1.76 18.84 7.18
N PRO A 60 2.90 18.98 6.47
CA PRO A 60 2.93 18.97 5.02
C PRO A 60 2.57 17.57 4.49
N ASP A 61 2.10 17.49 3.25
CA ASP A 61 1.80 16.20 2.60
C ASP A 61 3.04 15.31 2.55
N GLU A 62 4.21 15.88 2.25
CA GLU A 62 5.54 15.26 2.38
C GLU A 62 6.05 15.41 3.82
N TRP A 63 5.48 14.68 4.75
CA TRP A 63 5.66 14.79 6.19
C TRP A 63 7.14 14.80 6.65
N TRP A 64 8.04 14.13 5.93
CA TRP A 64 9.47 14.04 6.26
C TRP A 64 10.19 15.38 6.17
N ARG A 65 9.71 16.32 5.35
CA ARG A 65 10.27 17.68 5.26
C ARG A 65 10.15 18.47 6.56
N SER A 66 9.25 18.07 7.45
CA SER A 66 9.15 18.67 8.81
C SER A 66 10.39 18.43 9.66
N PHE A 67 11.26 17.50 9.31
CA PHE A 67 12.53 17.28 10.00
C PHE A 67 13.62 18.29 9.60
N ASN A 68 13.46 19.05 8.52
CA ASN A 68 14.45 19.99 7.97
C ASN A 68 15.83 19.33 7.76
N ASP A 69 15.85 18.07 7.34
CA ASP A 69 17.03 17.26 7.05
C ASP A 69 17.09 16.99 5.54
N GLN A 70 17.83 17.83 4.81
CA GLN A 70 17.96 17.74 3.37
C GLN A 70 18.54 16.39 2.92
N GLN A 71 19.48 15.83 3.68
CA GLN A 71 20.05 14.53 3.35
C GLN A 71 19.00 13.42 3.44
N LEU A 72 18.13 13.47 4.46
CA LEU A 72 16.99 12.53 4.57
C LEU A 72 16.01 12.70 3.41
N ASP A 73 15.70 13.97 3.03
CA ASP A 73 14.78 14.25 1.91
C ASP A 73 15.28 13.60 0.62
N GLU A 74 16.57 13.75 0.29
CA GLU A 74 17.19 13.13 -0.89
C GLU A 74 17.12 11.59 -0.85
N GLN A 75 17.32 10.97 0.32
CA GLN A 75 17.20 9.52 0.46
C GLN A 75 15.76 9.04 0.26
N ILE A 76 14.78 9.77 0.79
CA ILE A 76 13.36 9.42 0.63
C ILE A 76 12.93 9.55 -0.82
N GLU A 77 13.29 10.65 -1.51
CA GLU A 77 12.98 10.83 -2.92
C GLU A 77 13.59 9.71 -3.77
N GLN A 78 14.83 9.34 -3.50
CA GLN A 78 15.46 8.21 -4.17
C GLN A 78 14.76 6.88 -3.88
N ALA A 79 14.34 6.63 -2.63
CA ALA A 79 13.61 5.42 -2.28
C ALA A 79 12.28 5.34 -3.04
N LEU A 80 11.51 6.43 -3.07
CA LEU A 80 10.24 6.51 -3.80
C LEU A 80 10.41 6.25 -5.31
N GLY A 81 11.52 6.70 -5.90
CA GLY A 81 11.80 6.49 -7.33
C GLY A 81 12.32 5.08 -7.66
N ASN A 82 13.05 4.42 -6.76
CA ASN A 82 13.84 3.23 -7.11
C ASN A 82 13.45 1.96 -6.36
N ASN A 83 12.72 2.05 -5.23
CA ASN A 83 12.39 0.89 -4.44
C ASN A 83 11.48 -0.09 -5.18
N PHE A 84 11.85 -1.37 -5.19
CA PHE A 84 11.12 -2.42 -5.92
C PHE A 84 9.73 -2.70 -5.32
N SER A 85 9.52 -2.50 -4.03
CA SER A 85 8.21 -2.69 -3.41
C SER A 85 7.21 -1.62 -3.87
N ILE A 86 7.64 -0.36 -4.00
CA ILE A 86 6.82 0.72 -4.56
C ILE A 86 6.52 0.46 -6.04
N ARG A 87 7.51 0.07 -6.83
CA ARG A 87 7.29 -0.30 -8.24
C ARG A 87 6.27 -1.44 -8.37
N SER A 88 6.39 -2.46 -7.53
CA SER A 88 5.41 -3.56 -7.50
C SER A 88 4.00 -3.11 -7.10
N ALA A 89 3.87 -2.11 -6.21
CA ALA A 89 2.56 -1.53 -5.88
C ALA A 89 1.96 -0.78 -7.08
N TRP A 90 2.74 0.01 -7.80
CA TRP A 90 2.33 0.66 -9.05
C TRP A 90 1.93 -0.33 -10.15
N ASP A 91 2.65 -1.46 -10.27
CA ASP A 91 2.31 -2.49 -11.24
C ASP A 91 0.99 -3.20 -10.88
N ARG A 92 0.70 -3.40 -9.59
CA ARG A 92 -0.60 -3.90 -9.13
C ARG A 92 -1.74 -2.93 -9.43
N LEU A 93 -1.53 -1.62 -9.24
CA LEU A 93 -2.50 -0.60 -9.65
C LEU A 93 -2.77 -0.69 -11.16
N THR A 94 -1.72 -0.79 -11.98
CA THR A 94 -1.89 -0.96 -13.44
C THR A 94 -2.68 -2.21 -13.79
N GLN A 95 -2.41 -3.34 -13.11
CA GLN A 95 -3.19 -4.57 -13.32
C GLN A 95 -4.68 -4.33 -13.02
N ALA A 96 -4.99 -3.65 -11.92
CA ALA A 96 -6.37 -3.33 -11.56
C ALA A 96 -7.04 -2.39 -12.58
N GLU A 97 -6.33 -1.37 -13.05
CA GLU A 97 -6.79 -0.46 -14.11
C GLU A 97 -7.09 -1.22 -15.42
N GLN A 98 -6.20 -2.13 -15.83
CA GLN A 98 -6.41 -2.94 -17.04
C GLN A 98 -7.57 -3.93 -16.86
N ILE A 99 -7.81 -4.46 -15.66
CA ILE A 99 -9.00 -5.27 -15.36
C ILE A 99 -10.27 -4.44 -15.52
N ALA A 100 -10.29 -3.19 -15.06
CA ALA A 100 -11.43 -2.30 -15.22
C ALA A 100 -11.71 -2.00 -16.72
N ILE A 101 -10.67 -1.74 -17.52
CA ILE A 101 -10.79 -1.55 -18.98
C ILE A 101 -11.31 -2.82 -19.63
N LYS A 102 -10.73 -3.99 -19.32
CA LYS A 102 -11.16 -5.29 -19.83
C LYS A 102 -12.63 -5.58 -19.52
N THR A 103 -13.05 -5.31 -18.29
CA THR A 103 -14.45 -5.50 -17.87
C THR A 103 -15.39 -4.56 -18.60
N GLY A 104 -14.96 -3.29 -18.80
CA GLY A 104 -15.72 -2.28 -19.55
C GLY A 104 -15.81 -2.59 -21.04
N ALA A 105 -14.90 -3.37 -21.62
CA ALA A 105 -14.95 -3.76 -23.02
C ALA A 105 -16.25 -4.53 -23.38
N SER A 106 -16.81 -5.27 -22.42
CA SER A 106 -18.09 -5.98 -22.61
C SER A 106 -19.31 -5.06 -22.80
N LEU A 107 -19.17 -3.72 -22.61
CA LEU A 107 -20.19 -2.74 -22.97
C LEU A 107 -20.27 -2.47 -24.48
N PHE A 108 -19.32 -2.97 -25.25
CA PHE A 108 -19.22 -2.79 -26.70
C PHE A 108 -19.35 -4.13 -27.41
N PRO A 109 -19.79 -4.14 -28.68
CA PRO A 109 -19.82 -5.35 -29.48
C PRO A 109 -18.45 -5.97 -29.65
N GLU A 110 -18.36 -7.30 -29.54
CA GLU A 110 -17.18 -8.09 -29.86
C GLU A 110 -17.31 -8.64 -31.30
N ILE A 111 -16.26 -8.53 -32.09
CA ILE A 111 -16.22 -9.05 -33.47
C ILE A 111 -15.02 -10.00 -33.57
N ASP A 112 -15.33 -11.25 -33.83
CA ASP A 112 -14.36 -12.30 -34.03
C ASP A 112 -14.31 -12.78 -35.47
N TYR A 113 -13.14 -13.21 -35.95
CA TYR A 113 -13.02 -13.96 -37.17
C TYR A 113 -12.75 -15.45 -36.87
N LYS A 114 -13.35 -16.33 -37.65
CA LYS A 114 -13.15 -17.78 -37.51
C LYS A 114 -12.88 -18.42 -38.88
N GLY A 115 -11.78 -19.13 -39.00
CA GLY A 115 -11.45 -19.95 -40.16
C GLY A 115 -11.48 -21.43 -39.78
N THR A 116 -12.16 -22.26 -40.57
CA THR A 116 -12.21 -23.70 -40.34
C THR A 116 -11.91 -24.44 -41.64
N ALA A 117 -11.00 -25.40 -41.58
CA ALA A 117 -10.77 -26.38 -42.64
C ALA A 117 -11.10 -27.76 -42.08
N LYS A 118 -12.14 -28.38 -42.60
CA LYS A 118 -12.64 -29.71 -42.14
C LYS A 118 -12.57 -30.72 -43.26
N ARG A 119 -11.97 -31.88 -43.02
CA ARG A 119 -12.05 -33.03 -43.89
C ARG A 119 -12.72 -34.16 -43.15
N THR A 120 -13.86 -34.63 -43.74
CA THR A 120 -14.65 -35.71 -43.13
C THR A 120 -14.52 -36.98 -43.99
N ARG A 121 -14.24 -38.09 -43.36
CA ARG A 121 -14.39 -39.41 -43.94
C ARG A 121 -15.63 -40.07 -43.35
N GLN A 122 -16.56 -40.49 -44.17
CA GLN A 122 -17.73 -41.20 -43.75
C GLN A 122 -17.70 -42.60 -44.38
N GLU A 123 -17.96 -43.63 -43.59
CA GLU A 123 -18.03 -45.04 -44.02
C GLU A 123 -19.42 -45.55 -43.71
N THR A 124 -20.17 -45.93 -44.77
CA THR A 124 -21.52 -46.45 -44.65
C THR A 124 -21.55 -47.76 -45.40
N GLY A 125 -21.54 -48.88 -44.70
CA GLY A 125 -21.33 -50.23 -45.30
C GLY A 125 -19.90 -50.28 -45.92
N ASN A 126 -19.80 -50.62 -47.18
CA ASN A 126 -18.54 -50.74 -47.93
C ASN A 126 -18.18 -49.41 -48.67
N VAL A 127 -18.97 -48.35 -48.56
CA VAL A 127 -18.75 -47.10 -49.30
C VAL A 127 -18.04 -46.08 -48.38
N LYS A 128 -16.86 -45.62 -48.82
CA LYS A 128 -16.06 -44.56 -48.16
C LYS A 128 -16.22 -43.28 -48.94
N THR A 129 -16.82 -42.27 -48.34
CA THR A 129 -16.91 -40.90 -48.89
C THR A 129 -15.99 -39.95 -48.14
N TYR A 130 -15.36 -39.05 -48.89
CA TYR A 130 -14.53 -37.98 -48.35
C TYR A 130 -15.12 -36.65 -48.76
N SER A 131 -15.34 -35.76 -47.79
CA SER A 131 -15.76 -34.41 -48.06
C SER A 131 -14.77 -33.40 -47.39
N SER A 132 -14.49 -32.32 -48.07
CA SER A 132 -13.76 -31.18 -47.48
C SER A 132 -14.72 -30.01 -47.38
N ASN A 133 -14.63 -29.26 -46.30
CA ASN A 133 -15.35 -28.00 -46.11
C ASN A 133 -14.39 -26.94 -45.53
N TYR A 134 -14.32 -25.83 -46.21
CA TYR A 134 -13.56 -24.66 -45.79
C TYR A 134 -14.59 -23.57 -45.46
N THR A 135 -14.47 -22.96 -44.26
CA THR A 135 -15.38 -21.95 -43.80
C THR A 135 -14.58 -20.76 -43.30
N ALA A 136 -14.98 -19.54 -43.69
CA ALA A 136 -14.50 -18.29 -43.08
C ALA A 136 -15.72 -17.51 -42.61
N SER A 137 -15.70 -17.03 -41.36
CA SER A 137 -16.81 -16.28 -40.80
C SER A 137 -16.32 -15.11 -39.93
N LEU A 138 -17.14 -14.04 -39.93
CA LEU A 138 -17.11 -12.96 -38.95
C LEU A 138 -18.31 -13.15 -38.02
N VAL A 139 -18.06 -13.16 -36.73
CA VAL A 139 -19.05 -13.32 -35.68
C VAL A 139 -19.10 -12.07 -34.83
N LEU A 140 -20.24 -11.42 -34.77
CA LEU A 140 -20.53 -10.31 -33.87
C LEU A 140 -21.37 -10.81 -32.72
N SER A 141 -20.98 -10.48 -31.49
CA SER A 141 -21.76 -10.71 -30.29
C SER A 141 -21.83 -9.43 -29.45
N TYR A 142 -23.02 -9.14 -28.93
CA TYR A 142 -23.26 -7.97 -28.09
C TYR A 142 -24.36 -8.25 -27.07
N GLU A 143 -24.06 -8.14 -25.77
CA GLU A 143 -25.04 -8.18 -24.70
C GLU A 143 -25.52 -6.76 -24.38
N ILE A 144 -26.83 -6.53 -24.53
CA ILE A 144 -27.44 -5.24 -24.18
C ILE A 144 -27.55 -5.17 -22.66
N ASP A 145 -26.81 -4.27 -22.05
CA ASP A 145 -26.78 -4.08 -20.59
C ASP A 145 -28.05 -3.40 -20.05
N LEU A 146 -29.20 -4.06 -20.21
CA LEU A 146 -30.51 -3.54 -19.83
C LEU A 146 -30.63 -3.36 -18.31
N TRP A 147 -30.10 -4.32 -17.55
CA TRP A 147 -30.21 -4.40 -16.09
C TRP A 147 -29.00 -3.79 -15.36
N GLY A 148 -28.03 -3.27 -16.09
CA GLY A 148 -26.83 -2.67 -15.53
C GLY A 148 -25.80 -3.67 -14.99
N LYS A 149 -25.90 -4.95 -15.39
CA LYS A 149 -24.99 -6.03 -14.98
C LYS A 149 -23.53 -5.71 -15.36
N ILE A 150 -23.31 -5.36 -16.62
CA ILE A 150 -21.96 -5.09 -17.15
C ILE A 150 -21.43 -3.76 -16.58
N ARG A 151 -22.27 -2.71 -16.54
CA ARG A 151 -21.89 -1.43 -15.93
C ARG A 151 -21.54 -1.56 -14.45
N SER A 152 -22.31 -2.33 -13.68
CA SER A 152 -22.00 -2.60 -12.27
C SER A 152 -20.72 -3.40 -12.11
N SER A 153 -20.45 -4.37 -13.00
CA SER A 153 -19.19 -5.13 -13.01
C SER A 153 -17.99 -4.24 -13.29
N GLN A 154 -18.09 -3.34 -14.29
CA GLN A 154 -17.05 -2.35 -14.60
C GLN A 154 -16.83 -1.40 -13.42
N GLN A 155 -17.93 -0.88 -12.83
CA GLN A 155 -17.83 0.03 -11.69
C GLN A 155 -17.17 -0.65 -10.47
N ALA A 156 -17.45 -1.93 -10.22
CA ALA A 156 -16.76 -2.70 -9.19
C ALA A 156 -15.25 -2.77 -9.46
N ALA A 157 -14.85 -3.03 -10.70
CA ALA A 157 -13.45 -3.10 -11.09
C ALA A 157 -12.74 -1.71 -11.01
N LEU A 158 -13.44 -0.62 -11.33
CA LEU A 158 -12.91 0.74 -11.14
C LEU A 158 -12.67 1.04 -9.65
N LEU A 159 -13.60 0.65 -8.79
CA LEU A 159 -13.44 0.81 -7.33
C LEU A 159 -12.31 -0.06 -6.76
N ASP A 160 -12.07 -1.25 -7.34
CA ASP A 160 -10.89 -2.06 -7.00
C ASP A 160 -9.58 -1.36 -7.42
N ALA A 161 -9.58 -0.69 -8.58
CA ALA A 161 -8.42 0.10 -9.01
C ALA A 161 -8.18 1.32 -8.09
N GLU A 162 -9.26 2.00 -7.65
CA GLU A 162 -9.15 3.05 -6.64
C GLU A 162 -8.60 2.50 -5.31
N ALA A 163 -9.05 1.32 -4.87
CA ALA A 163 -8.51 0.67 -3.68
C ALA A 163 -7.01 0.31 -3.85
N ALA A 164 -6.61 -0.18 -5.02
CA ALA A 164 -5.20 -0.45 -5.33
C ALA A 164 -4.34 0.83 -5.36
N LYS A 165 -4.93 1.98 -5.73
CA LYS A 165 -4.27 3.29 -5.62
C LYS A 165 -3.98 3.65 -4.17
N GLU A 166 -4.91 3.41 -3.26
CA GLU A 166 -4.71 3.62 -1.82
C GLU A 166 -3.63 2.68 -1.24
N ASP A 167 -3.50 1.45 -1.79
CA ASP A 167 -2.40 0.54 -1.43
C ASP A 167 -1.02 1.10 -1.85
N VAL A 168 -0.92 1.84 -2.96
CA VAL A 168 0.31 2.53 -3.36
C VAL A 168 0.69 3.59 -2.32
N TYR A 169 -0.26 4.42 -1.88
CA TYR A 169 0.00 5.43 -0.84
C TYR A 169 0.40 4.80 0.49
N THR A 170 -0.27 3.73 0.90
CA THR A 170 0.07 2.98 2.13
C THR A 170 1.50 2.43 2.07
N ALA A 171 1.89 1.89 0.92
CA ALA A 171 3.25 1.40 0.69
C ALA A 171 4.28 2.53 0.73
N ALA A 172 3.96 3.70 0.14
CA ALA A 172 4.82 4.87 0.13
C ALA A 172 5.02 5.44 1.54
N ILE A 173 3.95 5.62 2.33
CA ILE A 173 4.02 6.06 3.74
C ILE A 173 4.89 5.09 4.55
N THR A 174 4.72 3.79 4.33
CA THR A 174 5.50 2.77 5.04
C THR A 174 6.98 2.81 4.65
N LEU A 175 7.27 2.97 3.36
CA LEU A 175 8.64 3.06 2.87
C LEU A 175 9.34 4.30 3.41
N THR A 176 8.73 5.48 3.29
CA THR A 176 9.30 6.74 3.77
C THR A 176 9.57 6.70 5.28
N ALA A 177 8.66 6.12 6.07
CA ALA A 177 8.85 5.92 7.50
C ALA A 177 10.02 4.96 7.81
N ASN A 178 10.18 3.87 7.04
CA ASN A 178 11.29 2.95 7.23
C ASN A 178 12.64 3.56 6.84
N VAL A 179 12.69 4.36 5.76
CA VAL A 179 13.89 5.11 5.38
C VAL A 179 14.28 6.08 6.49
N ALA A 180 13.35 6.90 6.97
CA ALA A 180 13.62 7.87 8.03
C ALA A 180 14.09 7.20 9.34
N LYS A 181 13.47 6.09 9.75
CA LYS A 181 13.91 5.32 10.93
C LYS A 181 15.31 4.77 10.76
N THR A 182 15.59 4.12 9.63
CA THR A 182 16.92 3.55 9.37
C THR A 182 17.98 4.65 9.28
N TRP A 183 17.64 5.82 8.73
CA TRP A 183 18.50 6.99 8.67
C TRP A 183 18.91 7.47 10.07
N TYR A 184 17.96 7.68 10.98
CA TYR A 184 18.27 8.11 12.33
C TYR A 184 18.86 7.00 13.19
N GLN A 185 18.64 5.72 12.91
CA GLN A 185 19.38 4.62 13.51
C GLN A 185 20.85 4.65 13.08
N LEU A 186 21.14 4.96 11.82
CA LEU A 186 22.49 5.12 11.32
C LEU A 186 23.17 6.35 11.93
N ALA A 187 22.44 7.46 12.08
CA ALA A 187 22.93 8.66 12.76
C ALA A 187 23.34 8.35 14.22
N GLU A 188 22.44 7.69 14.96
CA GLU A 188 22.73 7.25 16.34
C GLU A 188 23.97 6.34 16.40
N ALA A 189 24.07 5.36 15.52
CA ALA A 189 25.20 4.42 15.53
C ALA A 189 26.54 5.12 15.23
N LYS A 190 26.58 6.11 14.35
CA LYS A 190 27.75 6.95 14.07
C LYS A 190 28.11 7.84 15.27
N GLU A 191 27.14 8.52 15.88
CA GLU A 191 27.37 9.30 17.10
C GLU A 191 27.86 8.40 18.25
N LYS A 192 27.25 7.23 18.44
CA LYS A 192 27.70 6.24 19.44
C LYS A 192 29.13 5.81 19.22
N ALA A 193 29.54 5.55 17.97
CA ALA A 193 30.94 5.24 17.67
C ALA A 193 31.89 6.38 18.07
N SER A 194 31.48 7.64 17.87
CA SER A 194 32.24 8.82 18.30
C SER A 194 32.36 8.90 19.84
N VAL A 195 31.26 8.74 20.56
CA VAL A 195 31.21 8.72 22.03
C VAL A 195 32.09 7.60 22.59
N LEU A 196 31.96 6.39 22.07
CA LEU A 196 32.76 5.24 22.50
C LEU A 196 34.26 5.45 22.25
N ASN A 197 34.65 6.05 21.11
CA ASN A 197 36.05 6.39 20.86
C ASN A 197 36.59 7.45 21.85
N GLN A 198 35.74 8.41 22.26
CA GLN A 198 36.11 9.38 23.30
C GLN A 198 36.23 8.70 24.66
N GLN A 199 35.32 7.80 25.01
CA GLN A 199 35.36 6.99 26.23
C GLN A 199 36.63 6.09 26.24
N LEU A 200 36.99 5.47 25.12
CA LEU A 200 38.21 4.65 24.99
C LEU A 200 39.44 5.50 25.28
N LYS A 201 39.57 6.69 24.73
CA LYS A 201 40.67 7.62 25.01
C LYS A 201 40.73 8.01 26.49
N THR A 202 39.61 8.26 27.14
CA THR A 202 39.51 8.57 28.57
C THR A 202 39.95 7.35 29.38
N ASN A 203 39.41 6.17 29.07
CA ASN A 203 39.72 4.92 29.76
C ASN A 203 41.23 4.58 29.66
N GLN A 204 41.88 4.85 28.52
CA GLN A 204 43.31 4.67 28.33
C GLN A 204 44.11 5.62 29.22
N LYS A 205 43.77 6.92 29.28
CA LYS A 205 44.42 7.87 30.15
C LYS A 205 44.34 7.50 31.63
N VAL A 206 43.15 7.02 32.05
CA VAL A 206 42.95 6.54 33.43
C VAL A 206 43.82 5.31 33.68
N LEU A 207 43.90 4.36 32.72
CA LEU A 207 44.78 3.18 32.85
C LEU A 207 46.25 3.56 33.03
N ASP A 208 46.76 4.54 32.32
CA ASP A 208 48.14 5.04 32.42
C ASP A 208 48.42 5.63 33.81
N VAL A 209 47.49 6.42 34.36
CA VAL A 209 47.56 6.97 35.72
C VAL A 209 47.58 5.87 36.76
N ILE A 210 46.63 4.93 36.68
CA ILE A 210 46.51 3.82 37.65
C ILE A 210 47.75 2.90 37.59
N THR A 211 48.26 2.61 36.39
CA THR A 211 49.47 1.81 36.20
C THR A 211 50.71 2.49 36.86
N THR A 212 50.81 3.83 36.73
CA THR A 212 51.87 4.62 37.35
C THR A 212 51.76 4.60 38.87
N ARG A 213 50.55 4.72 39.43
CA ARG A 213 50.31 4.65 40.89
C ARG A 213 50.60 3.23 41.44
N PHE A 214 50.25 2.18 40.67
CA PHE A 214 50.60 0.81 41.04
C PHE A 214 52.10 0.59 41.18
N ARG A 215 52.92 1.09 40.23
CA ARG A 215 54.37 1.04 40.31
C ARG A 215 54.92 1.74 41.55
N LYS A 216 54.19 2.74 42.08
CA LYS A 216 54.54 3.44 43.32
C LYS A 216 53.93 2.78 44.57
N GLY A 217 53.27 1.64 44.46
CA GLY A 217 52.65 0.94 45.58
C GLY A 217 51.38 1.62 46.15
N GLN A 218 50.77 2.55 45.40
CA GLN A 218 49.62 3.36 45.87
C GLN A 218 48.25 2.77 45.55
N VAL A 219 48.19 1.78 44.68
CA VAL A 219 46.97 1.06 44.30
C VAL A 219 47.27 -0.43 44.12
N THR A 220 46.22 -1.26 44.08
CA THR A 220 46.36 -2.72 43.95
C THR A 220 46.43 -3.19 42.48
N ALA A 221 46.98 -4.38 42.24
CA ALA A 221 46.95 -5.02 40.91
C ALA A 221 45.50 -5.23 40.42
N ALA A 222 44.56 -5.46 41.34
CA ALA A 222 43.13 -5.60 41.02
C ALA A 222 42.57 -4.33 40.36
N ASP A 223 43.01 -3.15 40.81
CA ASP A 223 42.55 -1.86 40.23
C ASP A 223 43.05 -1.70 38.78
N VAL A 224 44.28 -2.09 38.49
CA VAL A 224 44.85 -2.10 37.15
C VAL A 224 44.04 -3.06 36.23
N TYR A 225 43.77 -4.27 36.72
CA TYR A 225 43.02 -5.26 35.93
C TYR A 225 41.57 -4.82 35.66
N ARG A 226 40.88 -4.18 36.63
CA ARG A 226 39.53 -3.61 36.44
C ARG A 226 39.52 -2.53 35.35
N GLN A 227 40.51 -1.62 35.36
CA GLN A 227 40.62 -0.58 34.33
C GLN A 227 40.93 -1.17 32.95
N LYS A 228 41.80 -2.21 32.88
CA LYS A 228 42.05 -2.95 31.63
C LYS A 228 40.76 -3.61 31.13
N GLN A 229 39.99 -4.23 32.01
CA GLN A 229 38.71 -4.84 31.67
C GLN A 229 37.71 -3.81 31.09
N LEU A 230 37.61 -2.60 31.68
CA LEU A 230 36.77 -1.53 31.13
C LEU A 230 37.24 -1.09 29.76
N LEU A 231 38.55 -0.94 29.54
CA LEU A 231 39.15 -0.61 28.26
C LEU A 231 38.74 -1.63 27.17
N GLU A 232 38.97 -2.93 27.45
CA GLU A 232 38.61 -4.02 26.53
C GLU A 232 37.11 -4.09 26.30
N SER A 233 36.27 -3.86 27.31
CA SER A 233 34.82 -3.78 27.18
C SER A 233 34.38 -2.64 26.23
N THR A 234 34.98 -1.45 26.37
CA THR A 234 34.73 -0.32 25.48
C THR A 234 35.15 -0.63 24.05
N GLN A 235 36.29 -1.32 23.87
CA GLN A 235 36.74 -1.74 22.55
C GLN A 235 35.81 -2.77 21.91
N GLY A 236 35.28 -3.72 22.69
CA GLY A 236 34.25 -4.65 22.25
C GLY A 236 32.97 -3.94 21.76
N GLN A 237 32.51 -2.91 22.49
CA GLN A 237 31.38 -2.09 22.08
C GLN A 237 31.62 -1.32 20.77
N ILE A 238 32.85 -0.82 20.54
CA ILE A 238 33.23 -0.17 19.28
C ILE A 238 33.13 -1.17 18.10
N ILE A 239 33.60 -2.40 18.28
CA ILE A 239 33.54 -3.44 17.24
C ILE A 239 32.09 -3.74 16.87
N GLN A 240 31.21 -3.96 17.86
CA GLN A 240 29.78 -4.20 17.65
C GLN A 240 29.09 -2.99 16.99
N THR A 241 29.45 -1.77 17.38
CA THR A 241 28.88 -0.55 16.80
C THR A 241 29.28 -0.38 15.32
N ARG A 242 30.53 -0.72 14.96
CA ARG A 242 30.99 -0.71 13.56
C ARG A 242 30.23 -1.74 12.71
N GLU A 243 30.02 -2.93 13.22
CA GLU A 243 29.19 -3.95 12.55
C GLU A 243 27.77 -3.40 12.31
N ASN A 244 27.14 -2.83 13.35
CA ASN A 244 25.78 -2.28 13.25
C ASN A 244 25.70 -1.16 12.21
N ILE A 245 26.68 -0.27 12.12
CA ILE A 245 26.76 0.77 11.08
C ILE A 245 26.70 0.15 9.69
N ILE A 246 27.49 -0.89 9.43
CA ILE A 246 27.52 -1.57 8.13
C ILE A 246 26.16 -2.21 7.81
N LEU A 247 25.54 -2.88 8.79
CA LEU A 247 24.23 -3.51 8.60
C LEU A 247 23.13 -2.48 8.31
N LEU A 248 23.14 -1.33 8.99
CA LEU A 248 22.22 -0.23 8.74
C LEU A 248 22.43 0.40 7.36
N GLN A 249 23.68 0.54 6.93
CA GLN A 249 23.99 1.00 5.56
C GLN A 249 23.44 0.02 4.50
N TYR A 250 23.59 -1.29 4.71
CA TYR A 250 23.04 -2.31 3.81
C TYR A 250 21.50 -2.27 3.79
N GLN A 251 20.88 -2.12 4.95
CA GLN A 251 19.42 -1.96 5.04
C GLN A 251 18.95 -0.72 4.28
N LEU A 252 19.65 0.40 4.44
CA LEU A 252 19.32 1.63 3.72
C LEU A 252 19.51 1.47 2.21
N CYS A 253 20.59 0.82 1.75
CA CYS A 253 20.76 0.50 0.33
C CYS A 253 19.57 -0.28 -0.25
N VAL A 254 19.08 -1.29 0.46
CA VAL A 254 17.90 -2.08 0.03
C VAL A 254 16.65 -1.21 -0.03
N LEU A 255 16.41 -0.34 0.95
CA LEU A 255 15.29 0.60 0.95
C LEU A 255 15.36 1.58 -0.22
N LEU A 256 16.57 1.99 -0.62
CA LEU A 256 16.83 2.88 -1.75
C LEU A 256 16.82 2.15 -3.11
N GLY A 257 16.61 0.83 -3.15
CA GLY A 257 16.67 0.03 -4.37
C GLY A 257 18.08 -0.12 -4.95
N ARG A 258 19.13 -0.01 -4.12
CA ARG A 258 20.53 -0.17 -4.49
C ARG A 258 21.10 -1.52 -4.02
N SER A 259 22.18 -1.97 -4.67
CA SER A 259 22.94 -3.11 -4.18
C SER A 259 23.63 -2.76 -2.83
N PRO A 260 23.60 -3.64 -1.82
CA PRO A 260 24.28 -3.43 -0.54
C PRO A 260 25.83 -3.41 -0.65
N THR A 261 26.40 -3.72 -1.81
CA THR A 261 27.84 -3.59 -2.08
C THR A 261 28.28 -2.16 -2.42
N THR A 262 27.34 -1.23 -2.60
CA THR A 262 27.64 0.17 -2.87
C THR A 262 28.20 0.83 -1.62
N LEU A 263 29.42 1.38 -1.71
CA LEU A 263 30.01 2.15 -0.62
C LEU A 263 29.11 3.35 -0.30
N TRP A 264 28.77 3.48 0.97
CA TRP A 264 28.02 4.65 1.45
C TRP A 264 29.00 5.81 1.65
N PRO A 265 28.67 7.01 1.18
CA PRO A 265 29.49 8.19 1.47
C PRO A 265 29.67 8.35 2.98
N ASP A 266 30.91 8.71 3.39
CA ASP A 266 31.20 8.95 4.81
C ASP A 266 30.77 10.34 5.26
N ASP A 267 29.54 10.72 4.88
CA ASP A 267 28.95 12.00 5.23
C ASP A 267 28.66 12.04 6.73
N ALA A 268 28.85 13.20 7.32
CA ALA A 268 28.51 13.45 8.71
C ALA A 268 26.98 13.45 8.87
N ILE A 269 26.46 12.33 9.31
CA ILE A 269 25.04 12.17 9.68
C ILE A 269 24.96 12.30 11.19
N SER A 270 24.05 13.13 11.70
CA SER A 270 23.82 13.33 13.14
C SER A 270 22.34 13.32 13.48
N LEU A 271 22.02 13.07 14.75
CA LEU A 271 20.66 13.22 15.25
C LEU A 271 20.28 14.68 15.28
N ILE A 272 19.10 14.98 14.78
CA ILE A 272 18.52 16.33 14.81
C ILE A 272 17.76 16.58 16.13
N GLU A 273 17.45 17.84 16.40
CA GLU A 273 16.47 18.18 17.42
C GLU A 273 15.06 17.80 16.98
N LEU A 274 14.23 17.41 17.98
CA LEU A 274 12.86 17.03 17.70
C LEU A 274 12.07 18.24 17.18
N PRO A 275 11.42 18.16 15.99
CA PRO A 275 10.57 19.24 15.50
C PRO A 275 9.39 19.53 16.43
N ALA A 276 8.72 20.68 16.23
CA ALA A 276 7.51 21.02 16.97
C ALA A 276 6.41 19.94 16.79
N PHE A 277 5.52 19.81 17.77
CA PHE A 277 4.49 18.78 17.74
C PHE A 277 3.43 19.12 16.66
N PRO A 278 3.08 18.17 15.76
CA PRO A 278 2.16 18.45 14.67
C PRO A 278 0.70 18.56 15.14
N GLN A 279 -0.12 19.22 14.33
CA GLN A 279 -1.57 19.12 14.45
C GLN A 279 -2.00 17.69 14.11
N THR A 280 -2.58 16.98 15.07
CA THR A 280 -3.07 15.61 14.88
C THR A 280 -4.43 15.57 14.19
N GLY A 281 -5.12 16.71 14.10
CA GLY A 281 -6.47 16.79 13.57
C GLY A 281 -7.51 16.20 14.54
N VAL A 282 -8.64 15.80 14.00
CA VAL A 282 -9.69 15.09 14.74
C VAL A 282 -9.83 13.66 14.21
N PRO A 283 -10.23 12.68 15.05
CA PRO A 283 -10.36 11.28 14.61
C PRO A 283 -11.23 11.10 13.37
N SER A 284 -12.27 11.90 13.17
CA SER A 284 -13.10 11.87 11.99
C SER A 284 -12.40 12.29 10.71
N SER A 285 -11.35 13.12 10.78
CA SER A 285 -10.56 13.51 9.60
C SER A 285 -9.62 12.40 9.11
N LEU A 286 -9.19 11.49 10.00
CA LEU A 286 -8.39 10.32 9.61
C LEU A 286 -9.13 9.43 8.62
N ILE A 287 -10.44 9.25 8.80
CA ILE A 287 -11.28 8.43 7.90
C ILE A 287 -11.23 8.96 6.46
N GLN A 288 -11.05 10.29 6.30
CA GLN A 288 -11.03 10.93 4.99
C GLN A 288 -9.62 11.07 4.40
N ARG A 289 -8.58 10.81 5.16
CA ARG A 289 -7.18 11.07 4.76
C ARG A 289 -6.32 9.82 4.71
N ARG A 290 -6.54 8.84 5.59
CA ARG A 290 -5.70 7.64 5.66
C ARG A 290 -6.00 6.68 4.50
N PRO A 291 -4.97 6.33 3.71
CA PRO A 291 -5.16 5.46 2.55
C PRO A 291 -5.69 4.06 2.90
N ASP A 292 -5.28 3.46 4.01
CA ASP A 292 -5.74 2.14 4.47
C ASP A 292 -7.24 2.14 4.80
N VAL A 293 -7.74 3.22 5.40
CA VAL A 293 -9.17 3.40 5.70
C VAL A 293 -9.96 3.66 4.42
N LEU A 294 -9.45 4.51 3.52
CA LEU A 294 -10.06 4.77 2.21
C LEU A 294 -10.14 3.50 1.36
N ARG A 295 -9.09 2.69 1.34
CA ARG A 295 -9.08 1.39 0.69
C ARG A 295 -10.20 0.48 1.19
N ALA A 296 -10.37 0.37 2.51
CA ALA A 296 -11.44 -0.43 3.10
C ALA A 296 -12.83 0.10 2.73
N PHE A 297 -13.00 1.41 2.64
CA PHE A 297 -14.24 2.03 2.15
C PHE A 297 -14.50 1.72 0.67
N ARG A 298 -13.49 1.81 -0.22
CA ARG A 298 -13.61 1.42 -1.63
C ARG A 298 -13.99 -0.05 -1.79
N ALA A 299 -13.49 -0.92 -0.93
CA ALA A 299 -13.86 -2.34 -0.91
C ALA A 299 -15.34 -2.58 -0.61
N ILE A 300 -15.98 -1.77 0.27
CA ILE A 300 -17.44 -1.82 0.49
C ILE A 300 -18.17 -1.43 -0.78
N GLN A 301 -17.78 -0.32 -1.41
CA GLN A 301 -18.42 0.16 -2.64
C GLN A 301 -18.29 -0.87 -3.78
N ALA A 302 -17.13 -1.49 -3.93
CA ALA A 302 -16.93 -2.56 -4.92
C ALA A 302 -17.80 -3.80 -4.63
N ALA A 303 -17.95 -4.18 -3.35
CA ALA A 303 -18.83 -5.28 -2.95
C ALA A 303 -20.31 -4.99 -3.24
N ASP A 304 -20.75 -3.74 -3.04
CA ASP A 304 -22.09 -3.29 -3.39
C ASP A 304 -22.37 -3.39 -4.89
N MET A 305 -21.43 -2.95 -5.72
CA MET A 305 -21.54 -3.12 -7.18
C MET A 305 -21.59 -4.59 -7.60
N ARG A 306 -20.85 -5.48 -6.94
CA ARG A 306 -20.93 -6.93 -7.19
C ARG A 306 -22.26 -7.52 -6.74
N ALA A 307 -22.89 -6.98 -5.68
CA ALA A 307 -24.24 -7.39 -5.30
C ALA A 307 -25.27 -6.94 -6.34
N ALA A 308 -25.11 -5.75 -6.92
CA ALA A 308 -25.93 -5.28 -8.03
C ALA A 308 -25.81 -6.19 -9.27
N VAL A 309 -24.60 -6.71 -9.57
CA VAL A 309 -24.39 -7.73 -10.61
C VAL A 309 -25.21 -9.01 -10.31
N ALA A 310 -25.16 -9.50 -9.07
CA ALA A 310 -25.89 -10.71 -8.66
C ALA A 310 -27.41 -10.52 -8.73
N VAL A 311 -27.91 -9.32 -8.43
CA VAL A 311 -29.33 -8.96 -8.59
C VAL A 311 -29.70 -8.93 -10.08
N ALA A 312 -28.88 -8.27 -10.90
CA ALA A 312 -29.13 -8.17 -12.36
C ALA A 312 -29.11 -9.55 -13.03
N ASP A 313 -28.32 -10.49 -12.54
CA ASP A 313 -28.25 -11.86 -13.07
C ASP A 313 -29.53 -12.70 -12.84
N GLN A 314 -30.47 -12.22 -12.03
CA GLN A 314 -31.80 -12.84 -11.87
C GLN A 314 -32.75 -12.55 -13.04
N TYR A 315 -32.44 -11.56 -13.87
CA TYR A 315 -33.27 -11.13 -14.99
C TYR A 315 -32.75 -11.71 -16.32
N PRO A 316 -33.62 -11.83 -17.35
CA PRO A 316 -33.23 -12.34 -18.67
C PRO A 316 -32.16 -11.44 -19.32
N ALA A 317 -31.10 -12.04 -19.85
CA ALA A 317 -30.12 -11.36 -20.69
C ALA A 317 -30.67 -11.15 -22.10
N LEU A 318 -30.44 -9.99 -22.68
CA LEU A 318 -30.77 -9.63 -24.04
C LEU A 318 -29.48 -9.49 -24.85
N SER A 319 -29.32 -10.28 -25.91
CA SER A 319 -28.14 -10.19 -26.76
C SER A 319 -28.47 -10.12 -28.24
N ILE A 320 -27.59 -9.48 -28.99
CA ILE A 320 -27.61 -9.43 -30.45
C ILE A 320 -26.41 -10.23 -30.94
N SER A 321 -26.63 -11.11 -31.87
CA SER A 321 -25.61 -11.86 -32.58
C SER A 321 -25.78 -11.72 -34.09
N SER A 322 -24.64 -11.60 -34.79
CA SER A 322 -24.64 -11.61 -36.25
C SER A 322 -23.47 -12.46 -36.75
N THR A 323 -23.72 -13.20 -37.79
CA THR A 323 -22.67 -14.00 -38.45
C THR A 323 -22.70 -13.72 -39.95
N ALA A 324 -21.54 -13.35 -40.50
CA ALA A 324 -21.33 -13.36 -41.93
C ALA A 324 -20.36 -14.50 -42.23
N GLU A 325 -20.81 -15.50 -42.98
CA GLU A 325 -20.08 -16.74 -43.25
C GLU A 325 -20.01 -17.03 -44.73
N THR A 326 -18.88 -17.56 -45.18
CA THR A 326 -18.70 -18.15 -46.49
C THR A 326 -18.15 -19.56 -46.31
N SER A 327 -18.63 -20.50 -47.17
CA SER A 327 -18.18 -21.88 -47.10
C SER A 327 -18.09 -22.51 -48.48
N SER A 328 -17.05 -23.32 -48.71
CA SER A 328 -16.88 -24.04 -49.97
C SER A 328 -16.14 -25.38 -49.77
N SER A 329 -16.35 -26.31 -50.70
CA SER A 329 -15.57 -27.57 -50.76
C SER A 329 -14.14 -27.37 -51.27
N LYS A 330 -13.81 -26.21 -51.89
CA LYS A 330 -12.50 -25.86 -52.43
C LYS A 330 -12.08 -24.47 -51.94
N VAL A 331 -10.83 -24.33 -51.60
CA VAL A 331 -10.30 -23.06 -51.08
C VAL A 331 -10.42 -21.90 -52.09
N ARG A 332 -10.25 -22.19 -53.40
CA ARG A 332 -10.33 -21.15 -54.45
C ARG A 332 -11.71 -20.53 -54.60
N ASP A 333 -12.78 -21.29 -54.27
CA ASP A 333 -14.18 -20.91 -54.42
C ASP A 333 -14.76 -20.43 -53.08
N LEU A 334 -13.90 -20.15 -52.06
CA LEU A 334 -14.32 -19.86 -50.68
C LEU A 334 -15.14 -18.58 -50.55
N PHE A 335 -14.93 -17.59 -51.42
CA PHE A 335 -15.59 -16.30 -51.32
C PHE A 335 -16.67 -16.08 -52.40
N ASP A 336 -17.05 -17.11 -53.11
CA ASP A 336 -18.07 -17.00 -54.19
C ASP A 336 -19.47 -16.87 -53.62
N ASP A 337 -19.76 -17.58 -52.51
CA ASP A 337 -21.08 -17.59 -51.85
C ASP A 337 -20.91 -17.12 -50.40
N TRP A 338 -21.81 -16.28 -49.92
CA TRP A 338 -21.80 -15.83 -48.53
C TRP A 338 -23.22 -15.80 -47.96
N LEU A 339 -23.34 -16.02 -46.64
CA LEU A 339 -24.54 -15.97 -45.86
C LEU A 339 -24.35 -14.99 -44.71
N ALA A 340 -25.29 -14.08 -44.49
CA ALA A 340 -25.33 -13.23 -43.30
C ALA A 340 -26.62 -13.43 -42.54
N ASN A 341 -26.54 -13.51 -41.24
CA ASN A 341 -27.69 -13.56 -40.36
C ASN A 341 -27.52 -12.51 -39.23
N LEU A 342 -28.67 -12.07 -38.70
CA LEU A 342 -28.76 -11.22 -37.51
C LEU A 342 -29.86 -11.80 -36.62
N ALA A 343 -29.54 -12.02 -35.36
CA ALA A 343 -30.45 -12.58 -34.38
C ALA A 343 -30.47 -11.78 -33.09
N GLY A 344 -31.65 -11.55 -32.55
CA GLY A 344 -31.84 -11.07 -31.18
C GLY A 344 -32.21 -12.25 -30.28
N ASN A 345 -31.53 -12.39 -29.15
CA ASN A 345 -31.76 -13.51 -28.24
C ASN A 345 -32.13 -12.96 -26.86
N VAL A 346 -33.13 -13.60 -26.24
CA VAL A 346 -33.55 -13.39 -24.85
C VAL A 346 -33.36 -14.68 -24.10
N VAL A 347 -32.48 -14.70 -23.12
CA VAL A 347 -32.19 -15.90 -22.33
C VAL A 347 -32.30 -15.53 -20.84
N GLY A 348 -33.18 -16.25 -20.12
CA GLY A 348 -33.36 -16.03 -18.69
C GLY A 348 -33.64 -17.32 -17.92
N PRO A 349 -33.45 -17.30 -16.61
CA PRO A 349 -33.72 -18.47 -15.76
C PRO A 349 -35.22 -18.66 -15.60
N LEU A 350 -35.69 -19.85 -15.87
CA LEU A 350 -37.06 -20.27 -15.55
C LEU A 350 -37.12 -20.98 -14.20
N PHE A 351 -36.13 -21.86 -13.93
CA PHE A 351 -35.99 -22.57 -12.67
C PHE A 351 -34.50 -22.89 -12.43
N ASP A 352 -33.96 -22.51 -11.26
CA ASP A 352 -32.56 -22.70 -10.88
C ASP A 352 -32.39 -23.24 -9.45
N ALA A 353 -33.45 -23.79 -8.88
CA ALA A 353 -33.45 -24.32 -7.49
C ALA A 353 -32.94 -23.30 -6.44
N GLY A 354 -33.04 -22.01 -6.70
CA GLY A 354 -32.68 -20.94 -5.81
C GLY A 354 -31.21 -20.50 -5.90
N PHE A 355 -30.45 -20.96 -6.92
CA PHE A 355 -29.03 -20.64 -7.11
C PHE A 355 -28.78 -19.12 -7.11
N ARG A 356 -29.47 -18.36 -7.94
CA ARG A 356 -29.29 -16.89 -8.02
C ARG A 356 -29.73 -16.17 -6.75
N LYS A 357 -30.80 -16.63 -6.11
CA LYS A 357 -31.24 -16.08 -4.82
C LYS A 357 -30.20 -16.29 -3.71
N ALA A 358 -29.54 -17.46 -3.71
CA ALA A 358 -28.45 -17.75 -2.80
C ALA A 358 -27.23 -16.87 -3.08
N GLU A 359 -26.91 -16.61 -4.36
CA GLU A 359 -25.81 -15.72 -4.75
C GLU A 359 -26.04 -14.26 -4.30
N VAL A 360 -27.26 -13.73 -4.42
CA VAL A 360 -27.60 -12.41 -3.88
C VAL A 360 -27.40 -12.37 -2.36
N LYS A 361 -27.84 -13.39 -1.62
CA LYS A 361 -27.61 -13.47 -0.18
C LYS A 361 -26.13 -13.56 0.17
N ARG A 362 -25.35 -14.33 -0.61
CA ARG A 362 -23.91 -14.45 -0.43
C ARG A 362 -23.22 -13.08 -0.60
N THR A 363 -23.55 -12.34 -1.67
CA THR A 363 -22.97 -11.00 -1.93
C THR A 363 -23.39 -9.97 -0.87
N GLN A 364 -24.61 -10.04 -0.35
CA GLN A 364 -25.06 -9.23 0.79
C GLN A 364 -24.24 -9.53 2.07
N ALA A 365 -23.92 -10.79 2.32
CA ALA A 365 -23.06 -11.17 3.44
C ALA A 365 -21.61 -10.63 3.24
N VAL A 366 -21.11 -10.60 1.99
CA VAL A 366 -19.81 -9.99 1.68
C VAL A 366 -19.82 -8.48 1.98
N ILE A 367 -20.91 -7.76 1.64
CA ILE A 367 -21.02 -6.33 2.00
C ILE A 367 -20.94 -6.15 3.51
N SER A 368 -21.67 -6.98 4.29
CA SER A 368 -21.63 -6.93 5.76
C SER A 368 -20.22 -7.21 6.30
N GLU A 369 -19.51 -8.19 5.74
CA GLU A 369 -18.10 -8.47 6.06
C GLU A 369 -17.23 -7.21 5.80
N LYS A 370 -17.34 -6.58 4.64
CA LYS A 370 -16.54 -5.39 4.30
C LYS A 370 -16.87 -4.17 5.17
N ILE A 371 -18.10 -4.02 5.64
CA ILE A 371 -18.46 -3.01 6.62
C ILE A 371 -17.76 -3.26 7.96
N ASN A 372 -17.70 -4.52 8.41
CA ASN A 372 -16.97 -4.88 9.64
C ASN A 372 -15.45 -4.66 9.49
N ASP A 373 -14.86 -5.05 8.35
CA ASP A 373 -13.45 -4.78 8.02
C ASP A 373 -13.14 -3.27 8.07
N TYR A 374 -14.03 -2.44 7.51
CA TYR A 374 -13.90 -0.99 7.55
C TYR A 374 -13.98 -0.43 8.98
N GLY A 375 -14.92 -0.94 9.79
CA GLY A 375 -15.01 -0.58 11.21
C GLY A 375 -13.73 -0.92 11.97
N GLN A 376 -13.16 -2.09 11.72
CA GLN A 376 -11.88 -2.51 12.31
C GLN A 376 -10.72 -1.60 11.86
N ALA A 377 -10.63 -1.27 10.57
CA ALA A 377 -9.60 -0.37 10.06
C ALA A 377 -9.67 1.02 10.72
N ILE A 378 -10.87 1.56 10.95
CA ILE A 378 -11.06 2.82 11.68
C ILE A 378 -10.54 2.72 13.12
N LEU A 379 -10.91 1.66 13.84
CA LEU A 379 -10.47 1.46 15.23
C LEU A 379 -8.94 1.34 15.31
N GLU A 380 -8.33 0.60 14.40
CA GLU A 380 -6.88 0.45 14.33
C GLU A 380 -6.19 1.78 14.01
N ALA A 381 -6.73 2.57 13.08
CA ALA A 381 -6.20 3.89 12.76
C ALA A 381 -6.22 4.86 13.95
N VAL A 382 -7.32 4.90 14.68
CA VAL A 382 -7.44 5.73 15.89
C VAL A 382 -6.48 5.24 16.97
N LYS A 383 -6.44 3.92 17.23
CA LYS A 383 -5.53 3.31 18.19
C LYS A 383 -4.06 3.60 17.84
N GLU A 384 -3.67 3.43 16.59
CA GLU A 384 -2.29 3.66 16.13
C GLU A 384 -1.86 5.11 16.35
N THR A 385 -2.77 6.06 16.12
CA THR A 385 -2.53 7.48 16.36
C THR A 385 -2.39 7.79 17.85
N GLU A 386 -3.31 7.32 18.69
CA GLU A 386 -3.24 7.50 20.14
C GLU A 386 -2.02 6.83 20.77
N ASP A 387 -1.70 5.61 20.34
CA ASP A 387 -0.48 4.92 20.79
C ASP A 387 0.77 5.73 20.46
N ALA A 388 0.87 6.25 19.22
CA ALA A 388 2.02 7.02 18.78
C ALA A 388 2.17 8.33 19.57
N ILE A 389 1.07 9.05 19.81
CA ILE A 389 1.03 10.27 20.62
C ILE A 389 1.52 10.02 22.05
N ASN A 390 0.97 8.99 22.70
CA ASN A 390 1.32 8.66 24.07
C ASN A 390 2.77 8.15 24.18
N GLN A 391 3.22 7.33 23.24
CA GLN A 391 4.60 6.84 23.20
C GLN A 391 5.62 7.97 23.06
N GLU A 392 5.36 8.99 22.24
CA GLU A 392 6.26 10.14 22.14
C GLU A 392 6.26 10.95 23.43
N TYR A 393 5.09 11.18 24.03
CA TYR A 393 5.00 11.94 25.26
C TYR A 393 5.83 11.32 26.39
N TYR A 394 5.67 10.03 26.66
CA TYR A 394 6.43 9.36 27.71
C TYR A 394 7.91 9.19 27.34
N GLN A 395 8.23 9.05 26.05
CA GLN A 395 9.62 8.99 25.61
C GLN A 395 10.33 10.33 25.84
N LYS A 396 9.64 11.45 25.63
CA LYS A 396 10.19 12.79 25.92
C LYS A 396 10.47 12.96 27.42
N GLU A 397 9.52 12.60 28.28
CA GLU A 397 9.72 12.60 29.74
C GLU A 397 10.92 11.73 30.14
N TYR A 398 11.08 10.57 29.48
CA TYR A 398 12.21 9.68 29.74
C TYR A 398 13.55 10.30 29.32
N VAL A 399 13.62 10.93 28.15
CA VAL A 399 14.83 11.67 27.72
C VAL A 399 15.17 12.79 28.69
N ASP A 400 14.19 13.57 29.14
CA ASP A 400 14.40 14.65 30.12
C ASP A 400 14.92 14.10 31.46
N ASN A 401 14.43 12.93 31.88
CA ASN A 401 14.94 12.26 33.08
C ASN A 401 16.37 11.75 32.90
N LEU A 402 16.72 11.13 31.77
CA LEU A 402 18.09 10.68 31.47
C LEU A 402 19.07 11.85 31.42
N ASN A 403 18.67 12.98 30.88
CA ASN A 403 19.51 14.20 30.85
C ASN A 403 19.84 14.67 32.27
N LYS A 404 18.86 14.67 33.19
CA LYS A 404 19.10 14.99 34.61
C LYS A 404 20.05 13.98 35.28
N GLN A 405 19.83 12.68 35.02
CA GLN A 405 20.71 11.63 35.54
C GLN A 405 22.13 11.80 35.02
N LEU A 406 22.34 12.07 33.73
CA LEU A 406 23.63 12.24 33.11
C LEU A 406 24.35 13.47 33.70
N GLN A 407 23.64 14.58 33.89
CA GLN A 407 24.19 15.78 34.54
C GLN A 407 24.67 15.48 35.96
N LEU A 408 23.88 14.76 36.75
CA LEU A 408 24.26 14.34 38.11
C LEU A 408 25.45 13.36 38.07
N ALA A 409 25.46 12.42 37.17
CA ALA A 409 26.53 11.43 37.04
C ALA A 409 27.87 12.11 36.68
N ARG A 410 27.86 13.13 35.83
CA ARG A 410 29.06 13.95 35.54
C ARG A 410 29.57 14.65 36.77
N GLN A 411 28.69 15.24 37.58
CA GLN A 411 29.08 15.87 38.85
C GLN A 411 29.64 14.88 39.85
N VAL A 412 29.05 13.68 39.94
CA VAL A 412 29.56 12.59 40.81
C VAL A 412 30.97 12.15 40.39
N TYR A 413 31.18 11.93 39.08
CA TYR A 413 32.48 11.55 38.57
C TYR A 413 33.54 12.60 38.84
N GLU A 414 33.28 13.89 38.53
CA GLU A 414 34.19 14.99 38.78
C GLU A 414 34.58 15.12 40.27
N ARG A 415 33.59 14.94 41.19
CA ARG A 415 33.87 14.99 42.64
C ARG A 415 34.65 13.77 43.11
N ALA A 416 34.33 12.58 42.59
CA ALA A 416 35.06 11.35 42.92
C ALA A 416 36.50 11.43 42.44
N GLU A 417 36.76 11.93 41.24
CA GLU A 417 38.10 12.15 40.70
C GLU A 417 38.92 13.14 41.57
N GLN A 418 38.33 14.28 41.92
CA GLN A 418 38.97 15.28 42.80
C GLN A 418 39.31 14.71 44.19
N SER A 419 38.40 13.94 44.76
CA SER A 419 38.60 13.29 46.07
C SER A 419 39.68 12.21 46.03
N TYR A 420 39.70 11.44 44.93
CA TYR A 420 40.72 10.43 44.67
C TYR A 420 42.13 11.04 44.52
N VAL A 421 42.23 12.16 43.80
CA VAL A 421 43.49 12.89 43.65
C VAL A 421 44.01 13.40 45.02
N LYS A 422 43.10 13.85 45.91
CA LYS A 422 43.42 14.26 47.29
C LYS A 422 43.72 13.10 48.25
N GLY A 423 43.52 11.83 47.81
CA GLY A 423 43.73 10.65 48.63
C GLY A 423 42.64 10.32 49.66
N THR A 424 41.48 10.98 49.55
CA THR A 424 40.30 10.79 50.45
C THR A 424 39.29 9.79 49.96
N LEU A 425 39.43 9.26 48.73
CA LEU A 425 38.55 8.30 48.09
C LEU A 425 39.36 7.17 47.43
N ASP A 426 38.85 5.95 47.47
CA ASP A 426 39.47 4.80 46.75
C ASP A 426 39.13 4.84 45.24
N TYR A 427 39.96 4.12 44.45
CA TYR A 427 39.80 4.07 43.00
C TYR A 427 38.48 3.40 42.55
N LEU A 428 37.97 2.41 43.28
CA LEU A 428 36.75 1.70 42.90
C LEU A 428 35.56 2.64 42.78
N ARG A 429 35.46 3.64 43.69
CA ARG A 429 34.41 4.65 43.67
C ARG A 429 34.48 5.58 42.41
N VAL A 430 35.68 5.91 41.99
CA VAL A 430 35.93 6.70 40.77
C VAL A 430 35.52 5.87 39.54
N LEU A 431 35.91 4.60 39.52
CA LEU A 431 35.57 3.67 38.42
C LEU A 431 34.07 3.46 38.31
N ASP A 432 33.36 3.25 39.43
CA ASP A 432 31.90 3.12 39.44
C ASP A 432 31.21 4.38 38.90
N ALA A 433 31.66 5.55 39.30
CA ALA A 433 31.14 6.84 38.83
C ALA A 433 31.39 7.05 37.32
N LEU A 434 32.59 6.70 36.84
CA LEU A 434 32.97 6.78 35.43
C LEU A 434 32.10 5.85 34.56
N VAL A 435 31.95 4.58 34.97
CA VAL A 435 31.14 3.60 34.25
C VAL A 435 29.67 4.03 34.22
N SER A 436 29.14 4.56 35.34
CA SER A 436 27.78 5.07 35.40
C SER A 436 27.55 6.22 34.42
N GLN A 437 28.47 7.21 34.38
CA GLN A 437 28.41 8.32 33.43
C GLN A 437 28.45 7.80 31.98
N GLN A 438 29.41 6.95 31.64
CA GLN A 438 29.60 6.40 30.29
C GLN A 438 28.35 5.64 29.80
N ASN A 439 27.73 4.85 30.67
CA ASN A 439 26.50 4.12 30.33
C ASN A 439 25.31 5.08 30.11
N LEU A 440 25.21 6.14 30.90
CA LEU A 440 24.14 7.14 30.73
C LEU A 440 24.31 7.97 29.44
N GLU A 441 25.54 8.26 29.00
CA GLU A 441 25.80 8.90 27.72
C GLU A 441 25.27 8.08 26.54
N ILE A 442 25.51 6.77 26.55
CA ILE A 442 25.01 5.86 25.51
C ILE A 442 23.48 5.70 25.60
N SER A 443 22.94 5.63 26.83
CA SER A 443 21.50 5.48 27.04
C SER A 443 20.72 6.72 26.61
N GLU A 444 21.25 7.92 26.87
CA GLU A 444 20.64 9.21 26.44
C GLU A 444 20.61 9.30 24.92
N LEU A 445 21.70 8.97 24.24
CA LEU A 445 21.79 8.96 22.79
C LEU A 445 20.75 8.01 22.16
N ALA A 446 20.63 6.79 22.67
CA ALA A 446 19.64 5.82 22.22
C ALA A 446 18.20 6.30 22.49
N ALA A 447 17.97 6.97 23.62
CA ALA A 447 16.66 7.51 23.95
C ALA A 447 16.25 8.69 23.04
N ARG A 448 17.19 9.55 22.63
CA ARG A 448 16.95 10.64 21.65
C ARG A 448 16.58 10.07 20.29
N ARG A 449 17.31 9.06 19.80
CA ARG A 449 16.96 8.39 18.55
C ARG A 449 15.57 7.74 18.62
N THR A 450 15.24 7.10 19.76
CA THR A 450 13.91 6.52 19.96
C THR A 450 12.83 7.62 19.94
N LEU A 451 13.09 8.79 20.49
CA LEU A 451 12.16 9.93 20.44
C LEU A 451 11.87 10.39 19.01
N LEU A 452 12.89 10.45 18.15
CA LEU A 452 12.70 10.73 16.71
C LEU A 452 11.86 9.63 16.02
N GLU A 453 12.09 8.36 16.34
CA GLU A 453 11.27 7.27 15.80
C GLU A 453 9.80 7.36 16.25
N ARG A 454 9.53 7.81 17.48
CA ARG A 454 8.15 8.06 17.94
C ARG A 454 7.48 9.17 17.15
N ARG A 455 8.20 10.25 16.82
CA ARG A 455 7.71 11.31 15.94
C ARG A 455 7.41 10.79 14.53
N ILE A 456 8.29 9.96 13.96
CA ILE A 456 8.03 9.31 12.66
C ILE A 456 6.75 8.47 12.71
N ASN A 457 6.49 7.76 13.82
CA ASN A 457 5.27 6.98 13.98
C ASN A 457 4.02 7.87 14.02
N ILE A 458 4.07 9.04 14.66
CA ILE A 458 2.96 10.00 14.63
C ILE A 458 2.71 10.46 13.20
N TYR A 459 3.75 10.89 12.49
CA TYR A 459 3.60 11.32 11.10
C TYR A 459 3.03 10.22 10.21
N LYS A 460 3.54 8.98 10.33
CA LYS A 460 2.98 7.82 9.64
C LYS A 460 1.50 7.60 9.94
N ALA A 461 1.08 7.76 11.21
CA ALA A 461 -0.30 7.49 11.64
C ALA A 461 -1.29 8.55 11.15
N ILE A 462 -0.85 9.81 10.96
CA ILE A 462 -1.72 10.91 10.52
C ILE A 462 -1.51 11.30 9.05
N ALA A 463 -0.52 10.72 8.36
CA ALA A 463 -0.23 11.01 6.96
C ALA A 463 -1.41 10.65 6.06
N GLY A 464 -1.66 11.52 5.08
CA GLY A 464 -2.57 11.28 3.97
C GLY A 464 -1.84 10.93 2.68
N SER A 465 -2.59 10.88 1.59
CA SER A 465 -2.03 10.76 0.23
C SER A 465 -1.45 12.10 -0.24
N TRP A 466 -0.43 12.03 -1.08
CA TRP A 466 0.16 13.19 -1.78
C TRP A 466 0.35 12.89 -3.27
N GLU A 467 0.64 13.91 -4.05
CA GLU A 467 0.90 13.71 -5.46
C GLU A 467 2.23 12.96 -5.67
N MET A 468 2.15 11.76 -6.22
CA MET A 468 3.33 10.93 -6.52
C MET A 468 3.44 10.70 -8.02
N GLN A 469 4.66 10.83 -8.54
CA GLN A 469 4.97 10.42 -9.91
C GLN A 469 5.23 8.91 -9.94
N ARG A 470 4.66 8.25 -10.96
CA ARG A 470 4.93 6.83 -11.19
C ARG A 470 6.40 6.65 -11.58
N PRO A 471 7.15 5.76 -10.89
CA PRO A 471 8.52 5.43 -11.28
C PRO A 471 8.56 4.84 -12.69
N GLU A 472 9.61 5.16 -13.46
CA GLU A 472 9.79 4.53 -14.76
C GLU A 472 9.89 3.01 -14.64
N PRO A 473 9.23 2.23 -15.53
CA PRO A 473 9.34 0.77 -15.52
C PRO A 473 10.80 0.35 -15.72
N ALA A 474 11.21 -0.73 -15.05
CA ALA A 474 12.56 -1.27 -15.20
C ALA A 474 12.86 -1.57 -16.67
N LYS A 475 13.99 -1.07 -17.19
CA LYS A 475 14.38 -1.16 -18.61
C LYS A 475 14.39 -2.58 -19.20
N ILE A 476 14.48 -3.60 -18.36
CA ILE A 476 14.58 -5.02 -18.76
C ILE A 476 13.30 -5.55 -19.45
N TYR A 477 12.15 -4.93 -19.24
CA TYR A 477 10.88 -5.40 -19.83
C TYR A 477 10.55 -4.77 -21.20
N ARG A 478 11.18 -3.66 -21.62
CA ARG A 478 10.85 -2.98 -22.88
C ARG A 478 11.34 -3.70 -24.14
N GLU A 479 12.40 -4.49 -24.08
CA GLU A 479 12.99 -5.08 -25.29
C GLU A 479 12.29 -6.34 -25.84
N LYS A 480 11.45 -7.03 -25.04
CA LYS A 480 10.80 -8.30 -25.46
C LYS A 480 9.34 -8.21 -25.88
N ILE A 481 8.63 -7.12 -25.58
CA ILE A 481 7.19 -7.01 -25.84
C ILE A 481 6.90 -6.23 -27.13
N THR A 482 7.80 -5.38 -27.60
CA THR A 482 7.63 -4.58 -28.83
C THR A 482 8.10 -5.27 -30.11
N SER A 483 8.59 -6.51 -30.04
CA SER A 483 9.09 -7.29 -31.19
C SER A 483 8.17 -8.45 -31.62
N LYS A 484 6.84 -8.33 -31.42
CA LYS A 484 5.87 -9.25 -32.02
C LYS A 484 4.75 -8.52 -32.70
#